data_004e47bd57bde472a5bb86ee2d0dfb3d
#
_entry.id   004e47bd57bde472a5bb86ee2d0dfb3d
#
_cell.length_a   1.000
_cell.length_b   1.000
_cell.length_c   1.000
_cell.angle_alpha   90.00
_cell.angle_beta   90.00
_cell.angle_gamma   90.00
#
_symmetry.space_group_name_H-M   'P 1'
#
loop_
_entity.id
_entity.type
_entity.pdbx_description
1 polymer ?
#
loop_
_entity_poly.entity_id
_entity_poly.type
_entity_poly.pdbx_seq_one_letter_code
_entity_poly.pdbx_strand_id
1 'polypeptide(L)'
;MNVISFNRSRNGHDDPDGAFVTTGIDGRQLYRFALQYEMDGKTWATDIWAYSSEDAEDRVAAMRGSLTLCGQLYAEVEADAPHQI
;
A
#
# COMPACT_ATOMS: atom_id res chain seq x y z
N MET A 1 14.63 -10.95 -7.19
CA MET A 1 13.75 -9.86 -7.14
C MET A 1 12.43 -10.20 -7.71
N ASN A 2 11.38 -9.78 -7.07
CA ASN A 2 10.06 -10.09 -7.54
C ASN A 2 9.62 -9.13 -8.58
N VAL A 3 8.94 -9.66 -9.56
CA VAL A 3 8.39 -8.81 -10.60
C VAL A 3 6.95 -8.54 -10.26
N ILE A 4 6.60 -7.29 -10.23
CA ILE A 4 5.24 -6.90 -9.97
C ILE A 4 4.60 -6.49 -11.26
N SER A 5 3.48 -7.11 -11.55
CA SER A 5 2.76 -6.78 -12.74
C SER A 5 1.78 -5.69 -12.46
N PHE A 6 1.87 -4.61 -13.23
CA PHE A 6 0.92 -3.55 -13.08
C PHE A 6 -0.06 -3.66 -14.20
N ASN A 7 -1.28 -3.88 -13.84
CA ASN A 7 -2.26 -4.01 -14.81
C ASN A 7 -2.81 -2.74 -15.19
N ARG A 8 -2.27 -2.06 -16.17
CA ARG A 8 -2.75 -0.81 -16.53
C ARG A 8 -3.78 -0.88 -17.51
N SER A 9 -3.77 -1.80 -18.38
CA SER A 9 -4.75 -1.75 -19.35
C SER A 9 -5.71 -2.77 -18.98
N ARG A 10 -6.86 -2.46 -18.87
CA ARG A 10 -7.78 -3.36 -18.39
C ARG A 10 -8.58 -3.90 -19.46
N ASN A 11 -8.90 -5.10 -19.36
CA ASN A 11 -9.70 -5.68 -20.35
C ASN A 11 -10.83 -6.37 -19.70
N GLY A 12 -11.33 -5.86 -18.70
CA GLY A 12 -12.52 -6.34 -18.13
C GLY A 12 -12.37 -7.28 -16.99
N HIS A 13 -11.21 -7.73 -16.76
CA HIS A 13 -11.02 -8.58 -15.66
C HIS A 13 -10.08 -7.98 -14.76
N ASP A 14 -10.51 -6.93 -14.12
CA ASP A 14 -9.59 -6.16 -13.40
C ASP A 14 -9.68 -6.39 -11.95
N ASP A 15 -10.40 -7.37 -11.50
CA ASP A 15 -10.53 -7.58 -10.09
C ASP A 15 -9.21 -8.04 -9.52
N PRO A 16 -8.70 -7.35 -8.53
CA PRO A 16 -7.45 -7.78 -7.95
C PRO A 16 -7.62 -9.08 -7.18
N ASP A 17 -6.54 -9.81 -7.02
CA ASP A 17 -6.55 -10.98 -6.18
C ASP A 17 -6.90 -10.60 -4.76
N GLY A 18 -7.45 -11.53 -4.03
CA GLY A 18 -7.82 -11.28 -2.65
C GLY A 18 -6.65 -10.83 -1.79
N ALA A 19 -5.44 -11.20 -2.17
CA ALA A 19 -4.26 -10.76 -1.41
C ALA A 19 -4.01 -9.27 -1.54
N PHE A 20 -4.64 -8.61 -2.51
CA PHE A 20 -4.43 -7.20 -2.75
C PHE A 20 -5.67 -6.37 -2.48
N VAL A 21 -6.63 -6.93 -1.78
CA VAL A 21 -7.85 -6.24 -1.41
C VAL A 21 -8.18 -6.60 0.03
N THR A 22 -8.59 -5.64 0.80
CA THR A 22 -9.04 -5.91 2.15
C THR A 22 -10.12 -4.90 2.51
N THR A 23 -10.76 -5.07 3.65
CA THR A 23 -11.80 -4.16 4.07
C THR A 23 -11.26 -3.29 5.20
N GLY A 24 -11.45 -2.01 5.06
CA GLY A 24 -11.01 -1.08 6.09
C GLY A 24 -11.96 -1.07 7.26
N ILE A 25 -11.60 -0.30 8.26
CA ILE A 25 -12.37 -0.23 9.48
C ILE A 25 -13.76 0.28 9.24
N ASP A 26 -13.92 1.17 8.31
CA ASP A 26 -15.21 1.78 8.03
C ASP A 26 -16.03 0.98 7.04
N GLY A 27 -15.61 -0.23 6.73
CA GLY A 27 -16.35 -1.08 5.81
C GLY A 27 -16.02 -0.87 4.35
N ARG A 28 -15.20 0.13 4.03
CA ARG A 28 -14.82 0.37 2.63
C ARG A 28 -13.68 -0.55 2.25
N GLN A 29 -13.62 -0.89 0.99
CA GLN A 29 -12.54 -1.76 0.53
C GLN A 29 -11.26 -0.97 0.35
N LEU A 30 -10.18 -1.58 0.74
CA LEU A 30 -8.85 -1.05 0.51
C LEU A 30 -8.15 -1.92 -0.51
N TYR A 31 -7.39 -1.27 -1.36
CA TYR A 31 -6.63 -1.95 -2.40
C TYR A 31 -5.15 -1.70 -2.19
N ARG A 32 -4.36 -2.66 -2.57
CA ARG A 32 -2.93 -2.56 -2.36
C ARG A 32 -2.29 -1.95 -3.60
N PHE A 33 -1.54 -0.90 -3.40
CA PHE A 33 -0.89 -0.19 -4.50
C PHE A 33 0.61 -0.32 -4.37
N ALA A 34 1.26 -0.57 -5.49
CA ALA A 34 2.71 -0.70 -5.51
C ALA A 34 3.36 0.67 -5.57
N LEU A 35 4.43 0.82 -4.84
CA LEU A 35 5.21 2.04 -4.83
C LEU A 35 6.65 1.69 -5.16
N GLN A 36 7.39 2.69 -5.59
CA GLN A 36 8.83 2.48 -5.74
C GLN A 36 9.57 3.73 -5.30
N TYR A 37 10.78 3.54 -4.89
CA TYR A 37 11.64 4.65 -4.50
C TYR A 37 13.07 4.28 -4.84
N GLU A 38 13.93 5.29 -4.86
CA GLU A 38 15.33 5.06 -5.21
C GLU A 38 16.21 5.35 -4.04
N MET A 39 17.17 4.49 -3.84
CA MET A 39 18.12 4.65 -2.75
C MET A 39 19.40 3.93 -3.15
N ASP A 40 20.52 4.58 -2.95
CA ASP A 40 21.82 3.99 -3.24
C ASP A 40 21.95 3.57 -4.70
N GLY A 41 21.38 4.35 -5.60
CA GLY A 41 21.46 4.06 -7.02
C GLY A 41 20.61 2.91 -7.47
N LYS A 42 19.72 2.42 -6.63
CA LYS A 42 18.84 1.30 -6.96
C LYS A 42 17.40 1.66 -6.74
N THR A 43 16.54 0.94 -7.41
CA THR A 43 15.10 1.14 -7.27
C THR A 43 14.56 0.05 -6.36
N TRP A 44 13.80 0.45 -5.38
CA TRP A 44 13.21 -0.45 -4.40
C TRP A 44 11.70 -0.38 -4.49
N ALA A 45 11.05 -1.45 -4.14
CA ALA A 45 9.59 -1.52 -4.21
C ALA A 45 9.01 -1.70 -2.83
N THR A 46 7.85 -1.10 -2.64
CA THR A 46 7.07 -1.30 -1.43
C THR A 46 5.61 -1.13 -1.82
N ASP A 47 4.72 -1.07 -0.86
CA ASP A 47 3.31 -0.93 -1.18
C ASP A 47 2.57 -0.21 -0.07
N ILE A 48 1.38 0.24 -0.40
CA ILE A 48 0.47 0.83 0.57
C ILE A 48 -0.94 0.36 0.28
N TRP A 49 -1.81 0.50 1.26
CA TRP A 49 -3.22 0.25 1.10
C TRP A 49 -3.93 1.59 0.98
N ALA A 50 -4.82 1.69 0.02
CA ALA A 50 -5.58 2.92 -0.19
C ALA A 50 -6.94 2.59 -0.75
N TYR A 51 -7.87 3.53 -0.66
CA TYR A 51 -9.23 3.29 -1.10
C TYR A 51 -9.39 3.41 -2.62
N SER A 52 -8.52 4.14 -3.26
CA SER A 52 -8.60 4.37 -4.71
C SER A 52 -7.25 4.85 -5.19
N SER A 53 -7.09 4.96 -6.50
CA SER A 53 -5.87 5.52 -7.05
C SER A 53 -5.65 6.94 -6.58
N GLU A 54 -6.72 7.72 -6.53
CA GLU A 54 -6.60 9.08 -6.07
C GLU A 54 -6.17 9.13 -4.62
N ASP A 55 -6.75 8.27 -3.80
CA ASP A 55 -6.37 8.21 -2.40
C ASP A 55 -4.91 7.76 -2.27
N ALA A 56 -4.48 6.84 -3.12
CA ALA A 56 -3.10 6.39 -3.10
C ALA A 56 -2.15 7.55 -3.41
N GLU A 57 -2.52 8.37 -4.39
CA GLU A 57 -1.70 9.52 -4.73
C GLU A 57 -1.63 10.52 -3.59
N ASP A 58 -2.74 10.73 -2.91
CA ASP A 58 -2.77 11.63 -1.77
C ASP A 58 -1.89 11.09 -0.64
N ARG A 59 -1.92 9.79 -0.43
CA ARG A 59 -1.09 9.18 0.61
C ARG A 59 0.39 9.29 0.29
N VAL A 60 0.75 9.09 -0.97
CA VAL A 60 2.14 9.22 -1.37
C VAL A 60 2.60 10.66 -1.18
N ALA A 61 1.76 11.62 -1.52
CA ALA A 61 2.11 13.02 -1.32
C ALA A 61 2.33 13.33 0.16
N ALA A 62 1.47 12.79 1.01
CA ALA A 62 1.64 12.97 2.45
C ALA A 62 2.91 12.30 2.95
N MET A 63 3.21 11.14 2.42
CA MET A 63 4.42 10.42 2.81
C MET A 63 5.66 11.22 2.43
N ARG A 64 5.66 11.83 1.26
CA ARG A 64 6.82 12.60 0.86
C ARG A 64 7.08 13.75 1.80
N GLY A 65 6.04 14.29 2.39
CA GLY A 65 6.22 15.44 3.25
C GLY A 65 6.46 15.09 4.69
N SER A 66 6.05 13.90 5.14
CA SER A 66 6.08 13.63 6.56
C SER A 66 6.41 12.20 6.94
N LEU A 67 6.87 11.40 5.99
CA LEU A 67 7.18 10.01 6.32
C LEU A 67 8.32 9.96 7.34
N THR A 68 8.12 9.19 8.37
CA THR A 68 9.07 9.11 9.46
C THR A 68 9.30 7.66 9.84
N LEU A 69 10.53 7.32 10.09
CA LEU A 69 10.85 6.00 10.60
C LEU A 69 10.52 5.96 12.07
N CYS A 70 9.64 5.07 12.45
CA CYS A 70 9.24 4.97 13.85
C CYS A 70 9.96 3.86 14.59
N GLY A 71 10.51 2.91 13.87
CA GLY A 71 11.25 1.83 14.54
C GLY A 71 11.04 0.52 13.82
N GLN A 72 11.63 -0.51 14.35
CA GLN A 72 11.55 -1.82 13.76
C GLN A 72 10.33 -2.54 14.30
N LEU A 73 9.59 -3.19 13.42
CA LEU A 73 8.46 -3.97 13.85
C LEU A 73 8.93 -5.37 14.19
N TYR A 74 8.52 -5.86 15.33
CA TYR A 74 8.87 -7.21 15.73
C TYR A 74 7.69 -8.16 15.57
N ALA A 75 6.48 -7.64 15.49
CA ALA A 75 5.31 -8.47 15.31
C ALA A 75 4.20 -7.64 14.69
N GLU A 76 3.31 -8.30 13.99
CA GLU A 76 2.17 -7.62 13.42
C GLU A 76 1.02 -7.72 14.36
N VAL A 77 0.27 -6.63 14.48
CA VAL A 77 -0.90 -6.59 15.31
C VAL A 77 -2.11 -6.73 14.43
N GLU A 78 -3.09 -7.50 14.87
CA GLU A 78 -4.27 -7.69 14.07
C GLU A 78 -5.01 -6.41 13.88
N ALA A 79 -5.66 -6.29 12.76
CA ALA A 79 -6.28 -5.04 12.40
C ALA A 79 -7.35 -4.61 13.37
N ASP A 80 -8.02 -5.55 14.01
CA ASP A 80 -9.05 -5.16 14.93
C ASP A 80 -8.52 -4.94 16.32
N ALA A 81 -7.26 -5.13 16.56
CA ALA A 81 -6.70 -4.88 17.85
C ALA A 81 -6.60 -3.39 18.07
N PRO A 82 -6.81 -2.95 19.27
CA PRO A 82 -6.69 -1.55 19.51
C PRO A 82 -5.27 -1.17 19.40
N HIS A 83 -4.99 -0.30 18.55
CA HIS A 83 -3.73 0.17 18.39
C HIS A 83 -3.65 1.35 19.09
N GLN A 84 -3.12 1.37 20.16
CA GLN A 84 -3.02 2.48 20.81
C GLN A 84 -1.92 3.09 20.50
N ILE A 85 -1.91 4.17 20.15
CA ILE A 85 -0.76 4.82 19.79
C ILE A 85 -0.52 5.95 20.61
#